data_17d5b4f6279927121f525b9857ad1d31
#
_entry.id   17d5b4f6279927121f525b9857ad1d31
#
_cell.length_a   1.000
_cell.length_b   1.000
_cell.length_c   1.000
_cell.angle_alpha   90.00
_cell.angle_beta   90.00
_cell.angle_gamma   90.00
#
_symmetry.space_group_name_H-M   'P 1'
#
loop_
_entity.id
_entity.type
_entity.pdbx_description
1 polymer ?
#
loop_
_entity_poly.entity_id
_entity_poly.type
_entity_poly.pdbx_seq_one_letter_code
_entity_poly.pdbx_strand_id
1 'polypeptide(L)'
;SASNASYLRSGHIIFIRDSDLWAVPFDIENLELVGSQVPIIEGIETNSVYGHAAYTVSETGKLLYLPGGDRGATLNEGQTAWVTRSGDTVEIEADSGSFAHVRLSPNEDQMAFTRFGDGTSSDIFVWDIDRNTLGRRTFDGFASRPVWTPDGSQIIYSHSEEGLKAVASNGTELPVTLFETTDRVRPYSVSPNGEILFDWGSPPRIYV
;
A
#
# COMPACT_ATOMS: atom_id res chain seq x y z
N SER A 1 14.25 5.74 -13.62
CA SER A 1 13.51 4.45 -13.70
C SER A 1 12.11 4.63 -13.12
N ALA A 2 11.15 3.78 -13.52
CA ALA A 2 9.79 3.81 -13.00
C ALA A 2 9.60 2.66 -11.98
N SER A 3 8.77 2.89 -10.96
CA SER A 3 8.46 1.89 -9.93
C SER A 3 7.00 2.01 -9.45
N ASN A 4 6.54 1.05 -8.68
CA ASN A 4 5.20 1.06 -8.07
C ASN A 4 4.07 1.27 -9.09
N ALA A 5 4.15 0.61 -10.25
CA ALA A 5 3.12 0.72 -11.28
C ALA A 5 1.82 0.04 -10.84
N SER A 6 0.69 0.67 -11.14
CA SER A 6 -0.65 0.15 -10.87
C SER A 6 -1.61 0.52 -12.00
N TYR A 7 -2.44 -0.44 -12.44
CA TYR A 7 -3.49 -0.19 -13.40
C TYR A 7 -4.76 0.32 -12.71
N LEU A 8 -5.38 1.32 -13.28
CA LEU A 8 -6.65 1.87 -12.84
C LEU A 8 -7.76 1.51 -13.82
N ARG A 9 -8.97 1.23 -13.32
CA ARG A 9 -10.16 0.95 -14.17
C ARG A 9 -10.52 2.09 -15.12
N SER A 10 -9.93 3.28 -14.94
CA SER A 10 -10.05 4.40 -15.87
C SER A 10 -9.25 4.23 -17.17
N GLY A 11 -8.60 3.08 -17.38
CA GLY A 11 -7.76 2.83 -18.55
C GLY A 11 -6.40 3.51 -18.48
N HIS A 12 -5.83 3.67 -17.29
CA HIS A 12 -4.52 4.28 -17.09
C HIS A 12 -3.61 3.39 -16.25
N ILE A 13 -2.32 3.41 -16.55
CA ILE A 13 -1.29 2.97 -15.62
C ILE A 13 -0.75 4.21 -14.90
N ILE A 14 -0.71 4.16 -13.58
CA ILE A 14 -0.01 5.12 -12.73
C ILE A 14 1.30 4.51 -12.24
N PHE A 15 2.31 5.33 -12.06
CA PHE A 15 3.63 4.87 -11.62
C PHE A 15 4.45 6.03 -11.01
N ILE A 16 5.45 5.67 -10.21
CA ILE A 16 6.38 6.64 -9.62
C ILE A 16 7.62 6.78 -10.50
N ARG A 17 8.02 8.03 -10.74
CA ARG A 17 9.30 8.40 -11.32
C ARG A 17 9.84 9.61 -10.58
N ASP A 18 11.05 9.47 -10.01
CA ASP A 18 11.76 10.55 -9.30
C ASP A 18 10.91 11.21 -8.19
N SER A 19 10.19 10.37 -7.42
CA SER A 19 9.24 10.74 -6.35
C SER A 19 7.94 11.42 -6.83
N ASP A 20 7.72 11.51 -8.13
CA ASP A 20 6.48 12.05 -8.68
C ASP A 20 5.56 10.92 -9.16
N LEU A 21 4.26 11.11 -9.00
CA LEU A 21 3.25 10.22 -9.56
C LEU A 21 2.91 10.63 -10.99
N TRP A 22 3.06 9.69 -11.90
CA TRP A 22 2.76 9.85 -13.31
C TRP A 22 1.61 8.95 -13.72
N ALA A 23 0.86 9.35 -14.76
CA ALA A 23 -0.12 8.51 -15.43
C ALA A 23 0.18 8.40 -16.92
N VAL A 24 -0.22 7.27 -17.49
CA VAL A 24 -0.20 7.03 -18.93
C VAL A 24 -1.43 6.24 -19.33
N PRO A 25 -2.15 6.62 -20.42
CA PRO A 25 -3.24 5.81 -20.95
C PRO A 25 -2.75 4.43 -21.41
N PHE A 26 -3.51 3.39 -21.08
CA PHE A 26 -3.17 2.00 -21.35
C PHE A 26 -4.36 1.24 -21.91
N ASP A 27 -4.15 0.62 -23.05
CA ASP A 27 -5.11 -0.30 -23.67
C ASP A 27 -4.91 -1.70 -23.07
N ILE A 28 -5.87 -2.12 -22.23
CA ILE A 28 -5.81 -3.41 -21.54
C ILE A 28 -6.07 -4.60 -22.50
N GLU A 29 -6.78 -4.37 -23.61
CA GLU A 29 -7.08 -5.44 -24.59
C GLU A 29 -5.85 -5.76 -25.45
N ASN A 30 -5.12 -4.72 -25.87
CA ASN A 30 -3.93 -4.86 -26.70
C ASN A 30 -2.62 -4.86 -25.90
N LEU A 31 -2.67 -4.58 -24.59
CA LEU A 31 -1.53 -4.46 -23.67
C LEU A 31 -0.51 -3.41 -24.13
N GLU A 32 -0.98 -2.27 -24.60
CA GLU A 32 -0.17 -1.20 -25.16
C GLU A 32 -0.39 0.15 -24.46
N LEU A 33 0.68 0.94 -24.40
CA LEU A 33 0.58 2.34 -23.99
C LEU A 33 0.07 3.17 -25.16
N VAL A 34 -1.06 3.87 -25.00
CA VAL A 34 -1.76 4.56 -26.11
C VAL A 34 -1.72 6.08 -26.03
N GLY A 35 -0.85 6.66 -25.18
CA GLY A 35 -0.77 8.11 -25.05
C GLY A 35 0.51 8.60 -24.40
N SER A 36 0.55 9.93 -24.16
CA SER A 36 1.67 10.57 -23.47
C SER A 36 1.57 10.40 -21.96
N GLN A 37 2.73 10.27 -21.33
CA GLN A 37 2.84 10.28 -19.87
C GLN A 37 2.65 11.69 -19.34
N VAL A 38 1.84 11.84 -18.31
CA VAL A 38 1.58 13.12 -17.64
C VAL A 38 1.87 13.03 -16.15
N PRO A 39 2.52 14.04 -15.54
CA PRO A 39 2.66 14.10 -14.08
C PRO A 39 1.29 14.41 -13.45
N ILE A 40 0.99 13.76 -12.32
CA ILE A 40 -0.24 13.98 -11.55
C ILE A 40 0.05 14.74 -10.28
N ILE A 41 1.07 14.29 -9.52
CA ILE A 41 1.47 14.86 -8.23
C ILE A 41 2.99 14.79 -8.12
N GLU A 42 3.57 15.86 -7.60
CA GLU A 42 4.99 15.96 -7.30
C GLU A 42 5.25 15.67 -5.82
N GLY A 43 6.41 15.08 -5.52
CA GLY A 43 6.90 14.95 -4.17
C GLY A 43 6.16 13.94 -3.29
N ILE A 44 5.74 12.80 -3.83
CA ILE A 44 5.25 11.68 -3.01
C ILE A 44 6.41 11.09 -2.21
N GLU A 45 6.15 10.74 -0.95
CA GLU A 45 7.15 10.04 -0.15
C GLU A 45 7.52 8.71 -0.79
N THR A 46 8.79 8.55 -1.09
CA THR A 46 9.36 7.31 -1.63
C THR A 46 10.54 6.86 -0.78
N ASN A 47 10.83 5.58 -0.85
CA ASN A 47 12.04 5.01 -0.29
C ASN A 47 12.74 4.19 -1.37
N SER A 48 13.76 4.78 -1.98
CA SER A 48 14.51 4.18 -3.09
C SER A 48 15.30 2.93 -2.66
N VAL A 49 15.67 2.82 -1.38
CA VAL A 49 16.38 1.65 -0.82
C VAL A 49 15.46 0.44 -0.74
N TYR A 50 14.23 0.65 -0.30
CA TYR A 50 13.24 -0.43 -0.12
C TYR A 50 12.26 -0.55 -1.28
N GLY A 51 12.32 0.37 -2.24
CA GLY A 51 11.52 0.36 -3.46
C GLY A 51 10.02 0.52 -3.23
N HIS A 52 9.61 1.34 -2.27
CA HIS A 52 8.20 1.64 -2.06
C HIS A 52 7.89 3.13 -2.26
N ALA A 53 6.63 3.41 -2.54
CA ALA A 53 6.05 4.75 -2.53
C ALA A 53 4.79 4.76 -1.67
N ALA A 54 4.63 5.83 -0.91
CA ALA A 54 3.53 5.96 0.04
C ALA A 54 2.31 6.58 -0.65
N TYR A 55 1.63 5.81 -1.46
CA TYR A 55 0.34 6.19 -2.05
C TYR A 55 -0.58 4.99 -2.25
N THR A 56 -1.86 5.26 -2.37
CA THR A 56 -2.87 4.30 -2.80
C THR A 56 -4.00 5.02 -3.55
N VAL A 57 -4.62 4.34 -4.50
CA VAL A 57 -5.74 4.88 -5.28
C VAL A 57 -6.92 3.94 -5.16
N SER A 58 -8.10 4.51 -4.88
CA SER A 58 -9.34 3.75 -4.85
C SER A 58 -9.87 3.44 -6.25
N GLU A 59 -10.83 2.51 -6.34
CA GLU A 59 -11.52 2.21 -7.60
C GLU A 59 -12.31 3.41 -8.14
N THR A 60 -12.76 4.31 -7.29
CA THR A 60 -13.45 5.54 -7.67
C THR A 60 -12.51 6.68 -8.08
N GLY A 61 -11.18 6.46 -7.92
CA GLY A 61 -10.12 7.39 -8.29
C GLY A 61 -9.78 8.42 -7.22
N LYS A 62 -10.11 8.17 -5.95
CA LYS A 62 -9.53 8.91 -4.83
C LYS A 62 -8.08 8.49 -4.65
N LEU A 63 -7.20 9.45 -4.52
CA LEU A 63 -5.78 9.23 -4.24
C LEU A 63 -5.47 9.64 -2.79
N LEU A 64 -4.85 8.73 -2.08
CA LEU A 64 -4.26 8.97 -0.76
C LEU A 64 -2.75 8.85 -0.90
N TYR A 65 -2.00 9.81 -0.39
CA TYR A 65 -0.54 9.76 -0.43
C TYR A 65 0.11 10.47 0.77
N LEU A 66 1.38 10.19 1.01
CA LEU A 66 2.22 10.92 1.94
C LEU A 66 3.12 11.87 1.12
N PRO A 67 3.06 13.18 1.35
CA PRO A 67 4.02 14.11 0.76
C PRO A 67 5.39 13.97 1.43
N GLY A 68 6.48 14.12 0.66
CA GLY A 68 7.81 14.05 1.26
C GLY A 68 9.00 13.81 0.35
N GLY A 69 8.81 13.34 -0.88
CA GLY A 69 9.91 13.00 -1.80
C GLY A 69 10.71 11.76 -1.40
N ASP A 70 11.89 11.55 -1.99
CA ASP A 70 12.74 10.39 -1.67
C ASP A 70 13.45 10.60 -0.33
N ARG A 71 13.17 9.74 0.64
CA ARG A 71 13.76 9.77 1.98
C ARG A 71 14.92 8.79 2.15
N GLY A 72 15.28 8.04 1.12
CA GLY A 72 16.36 7.05 1.22
C GLY A 72 16.09 6.03 2.31
N ALA A 73 17.04 5.82 3.22
CA ALA A 73 16.91 4.89 4.35
C ALA A 73 16.27 5.52 5.61
N THR A 74 15.87 6.78 5.57
CA THR A 74 15.34 7.49 6.74
C THR A 74 13.84 7.24 6.87
N LEU A 75 13.42 6.71 8.02
CA LEU A 75 12.03 6.60 8.42
C LEU A 75 11.70 7.85 9.24
N ASN A 76 10.99 8.81 8.66
CA ASN A 76 10.56 10.03 9.34
C ASN A 76 9.06 10.03 9.57
N GLU A 77 8.62 10.85 10.51
CA GLU A 77 7.20 11.14 10.71
C GLU A 77 6.64 11.82 9.45
N GLY A 78 5.55 11.29 8.92
CA GLY A 78 4.83 11.81 7.78
C GLY A 78 3.41 12.23 8.16
N GLN A 79 2.85 13.18 7.41
CA GLN A 79 1.42 13.52 7.49
C GLN A 79 0.71 12.89 6.29
N THR A 80 -0.51 12.41 6.51
CA THR A 80 -1.34 11.81 5.46
C THR A 80 -2.32 12.85 4.95
N ALA A 81 -2.54 12.92 3.64
CA ALA A 81 -3.48 13.85 3.03
C ALA A 81 -4.34 13.17 1.96
N TRP A 82 -5.59 13.59 1.86
CA TRP A 82 -6.46 13.31 0.73
C TRP A 82 -6.23 14.32 -0.38
N VAL A 83 -6.25 13.86 -1.63
CA VAL A 83 -6.26 14.73 -2.79
C VAL A 83 -7.48 14.44 -3.64
N THR A 84 -8.24 15.47 -3.96
CA THR A 84 -9.36 15.39 -4.89
C THR A 84 -8.86 15.39 -6.33
N ARG A 85 -9.71 15.03 -7.29
CA ARG A 85 -9.37 15.14 -8.72
C ARG A 85 -9.10 16.57 -9.20
N SER A 86 -9.58 17.57 -8.47
CA SER A 86 -9.28 18.99 -8.71
C SER A 86 -7.92 19.44 -8.16
N GLY A 87 -7.23 18.58 -7.40
CA GLY A 87 -5.94 18.89 -6.79
C GLY A 87 -6.04 19.48 -5.37
N ASP A 88 -7.25 19.62 -4.83
CA ASP A 88 -7.43 20.12 -3.47
C ASP A 88 -6.96 19.09 -2.46
N THR A 89 -6.13 19.53 -1.52
CA THR A 89 -5.54 18.69 -0.47
C THR A 89 -6.28 18.89 0.85
N VAL A 90 -6.68 17.79 1.47
CA VAL A 90 -7.24 17.79 2.83
C VAL A 90 -6.30 16.97 3.71
N GLU A 91 -5.64 17.63 4.66
CA GLU A 91 -4.79 16.94 5.63
C GLU A 91 -5.64 16.03 6.53
N ILE A 92 -5.10 14.86 6.82
CA ILE A 92 -5.71 13.91 7.73
C ILE A 92 -4.92 13.99 9.03
N GLU A 93 -5.59 14.33 10.13
CA GLU A 93 -5.00 14.30 11.46
C GLU A 93 -4.85 12.84 11.94
N ALA A 94 -4.05 12.04 11.22
CA ALA A 94 -3.60 10.77 11.73
C ALA A 94 -2.51 11.00 12.78
N ASP A 95 -2.45 10.12 13.77
CA ASP A 95 -1.40 10.13 14.79
C ASP A 95 -0.01 10.18 14.11
N SER A 96 0.86 11.06 14.59
CA SER A 96 2.22 11.22 14.05
C SER A 96 3.02 9.92 14.23
N GLY A 97 3.69 9.47 13.17
CA GLY A 97 4.47 8.24 13.24
C GLY A 97 5.19 7.92 11.92
N SER A 98 6.02 6.90 11.96
CA SER A 98 6.68 6.37 10.76
C SER A 98 5.78 5.32 10.10
N PHE A 99 5.20 5.67 8.95
CA PHE A 99 4.25 4.83 8.22
C PHE A 99 4.83 4.38 6.87
N ALA A 100 4.37 3.23 6.39
CA ALA A 100 4.63 2.79 5.02
C ALA A 100 3.51 1.88 4.50
N HIS A 101 3.55 1.59 3.20
CA HIS A 101 2.68 0.60 2.57
C HIS A 101 1.18 0.85 2.81
N VAL A 102 0.76 2.10 2.68
CA VAL A 102 -0.63 2.52 2.85
C VAL A 102 -1.53 1.85 1.82
N ARG A 103 -2.69 1.34 2.25
CA ARG A 103 -3.72 0.72 1.40
C ARG A 103 -5.11 1.12 1.88
N LEU A 104 -5.88 1.72 0.97
CA LEU A 104 -7.28 2.03 1.21
C LEU A 104 -8.13 0.74 1.12
N SER A 105 -9.13 0.61 1.99
CA SER A 105 -10.09 -0.50 1.93
C SER A 105 -10.94 -0.43 0.67
N PRO A 106 -11.53 -1.56 0.19
CA PRO A 106 -12.36 -1.57 -1.01
C PRO A 106 -13.58 -0.64 -0.94
N ASN A 107 -14.15 -0.44 0.23
CA ASN A 107 -15.27 0.46 0.50
C ASN A 107 -14.85 1.90 0.88
N GLU A 108 -13.54 2.19 0.90
CA GLU A 108 -12.96 3.52 1.08
C GLU A 108 -13.21 4.17 2.46
N ASP A 109 -13.65 3.41 3.45
CA ASP A 109 -13.92 3.87 4.81
C ASP A 109 -12.77 3.61 5.80
N GLN A 110 -11.81 2.75 5.41
CA GLN A 110 -10.68 2.37 6.24
C GLN A 110 -9.36 2.43 5.46
N MET A 111 -8.27 2.60 6.19
CA MET A 111 -6.91 2.59 5.65
C MET A 111 -6.03 1.64 6.47
N ALA A 112 -5.44 0.65 5.82
CA ALA A 112 -4.43 -0.22 6.43
C ALA A 112 -3.02 0.29 6.08
N PHE A 113 -2.10 0.22 7.03
CA PHE A 113 -0.71 0.61 6.81
C PHE A 113 0.24 -0.12 7.76
N THR A 114 1.50 -0.14 7.38
CA THR A 114 2.59 -0.57 8.25
C THR A 114 3.01 0.61 9.12
N ARG A 115 3.02 0.45 10.44
CA ARG A 115 3.62 1.41 11.37
C ARG A 115 4.88 0.82 11.97
N PHE A 116 5.96 1.59 11.90
CA PHE A 116 7.23 1.20 12.48
C PHE A 116 7.28 1.66 13.95
N GLY A 117 7.74 0.76 14.81
CA GLY A 117 8.04 1.04 16.20
C GLY A 117 9.55 1.25 16.42
N ASP A 118 10.00 1.02 17.62
CA ASP A 118 11.41 1.14 17.94
C ASP A 118 12.24 0.04 17.24
N GLY A 119 13.39 0.44 16.71
CA GLY A 119 14.30 -0.48 16.03
C GLY A 119 13.75 -0.97 14.68
N THR A 120 13.61 -2.30 14.52
CA THR A 120 13.14 -2.95 13.29
C THR A 120 11.71 -3.47 13.40
N SER A 121 11.03 -3.20 14.52
CA SER A 121 9.66 -3.69 14.73
C SER A 121 8.66 -2.97 13.82
N SER A 122 7.68 -3.73 13.32
CA SER A 122 6.61 -3.16 12.52
C SER A 122 5.32 -3.95 12.68
N ASP A 123 4.20 -3.25 12.67
CA ASP A 123 2.87 -3.83 12.81
C ASP A 123 1.87 -3.20 11.84
N ILE A 124 0.80 -3.96 11.59
CA ILE A 124 -0.32 -3.49 10.80
C ILE A 124 -1.29 -2.73 11.69
N PHE A 125 -1.62 -1.54 11.24
CA PHE A 125 -2.65 -0.69 11.83
C PHE A 125 -3.75 -0.44 10.82
N VAL A 126 -4.96 -0.24 11.32
CA VAL A 126 -6.12 0.19 10.54
C VAL A 126 -6.66 1.46 11.14
N TRP A 127 -6.82 2.46 10.30
CA TRP A 127 -7.50 3.69 10.63
C TRP A 127 -8.89 3.70 10.00
N ASP A 128 -9.92 3.87 10.82
CA ASP A 128 -11.29 4.14 10.41
C ASP A 128 -11.42 5.64 10.12
N ILE A 129 -11.65 5.97 8.87
CA ILE A 129 -11.59 7.35 8.36
C ILE A 129 -12.76 8.16 8.91
N ASP A 130 -13.95 7.57 8.89
CA ASP A 130 -15.18 8.25 9.31
C ASP A 130 -15.23 8.48 10.83
N ARG A 131 -14.74 7.51 11.60
CA ARG A 131 -14.70 7.58 13.06
C ARG A 131 -13.45 8.25 13.61
N ASN A 132 -12.47 8.51 12.77
CA ASN A 132 -11.15 9.02 13.16
C ASN A 132 -10.52 8.17 14.29
N THR A 133 -10.57 6.84 14.16
CA THR A 133 -10.04 5.91 15.16
C THR A 133 -8.97 5.01 14.57
N LEU A 134 -7.86 4.86 15.31
CA LEU A 134 -6.74 4.02 14.96
C LEU A 134 -6.74 2.74 15.78
N GLY A 135 -6.63 1.59 15.13
CA GLY A 135 -6.56 0.29 15.79
C GLY A 135 -5.41 -0.56 15.27
N ARG A 136 -4.60 -1.11 16.17
CA ARG A 136 -3.53 -2.07 15.85
C ARG A 136 -4.15 -3.43 15.58
N ARG A 137 -3.63 -4.15 14.56
CA ARG A 137 -4.13 -5.47 14.11
C ARG A 137 -3.15 -6.61 14.35
N THR A 138 -1.85 -6.31 14.39
CA THR A 138 -0.79 -7.27 14.73
C THR A 138 0.02 -6.74 15.90
N PHE A 139 0.67 -7.63 16.68
CA PHE A 139 1.26 -7.25 17.98
C PHE A 139 2.64 -7.87 18.23
N ASP A 140 3.17 -8.58 17.23
CA ASP A 140 4.43 -9.32 17.36
C ASP A 140 5.66 -8.54 16.84
N GLY A 141 5.43 -7.44 16.12
CA GLY A 141 6.50 -6.57 15.61
C GLY A 141 7.13 -7.05 14.29
N PHE A 142 6.53 -8.04 13.60
CA PHE A 142 7.08 -8.64 12.39
C PHE A 142 6.20 -8.43 11.14
N ALA A 143 5.14 -7.65 11.24
CA ALA A 143 4.14 -7.48 10.20
C ALA A 143 4.35 -6.24 9.35
N SER A 144 4.22 -6.39 8.01
CA SER A 144 4.35 -5.29 7.06
C SER A 144 3.56 -5.56 5.76
N ARG A 145 3.42 -4.54 4.90
CA ARG A 145 2.85 -4.64 3.55
C ARG A 145 1.42 -5.18 3.52
N PRO A 146 0.47 -4.49 4.15
CA PRO A 146 -0.93 -4.92 4.13
C PRO A 146 -1.53 -4.85 2.74
N VAL A 147 -2.42 -5.80 2.42
CA VAL A 147 -3.27 -5.82 1.22
C VAL A 147 -4.66 -6.28 1.65
N TRP A 148 -5.69 -5.57 1.25
CA TRP A 148 -7.08 -5.91 1.56
C TRP A 148 -7.59 -7.08 0.72
N THR A 149 -8.43 -7.93 1.31
CA THR A 149 -9.31 -8.80 0.54
C THR A 149 -10.39 -7.98 -0.18
N PRO A 150 -10.93 -8.46 -1.31
CA PRO A 150 -11.91 -7.71 -2.10
C PRO A 150 -13.19 -7.32 -1.35
N ASP A 151 -13.57 -8.10 -0.35
CA ASP A 151 -14.71 -7.85 0.53
C ASP A 151 -14.39 -6.93 1.72
N GLY A 152 -13.11 -6.57 1.91
CA GLY A 152 -12.64 -5.75 3.01
C GLY A 152 -12.66 -6.44 4.39
N SER A 153 -12.96 -7.73 4.44
CA SER A 153 -13.09 -8.45 5.73
C SER A 153 -11.75 -8.79 6.36
N GLN A 154 -10.70 -8.96 5.54
CA GLN A 154 -9.37 -9.35 6.01
C GLN A 154 -8.27 -8.48 5.39
N ILE A 155 -7.13 -8.49 6.07
CA ILE A 155 -5.88 -7.88 5.63
C ILE A 155 -4.84 -8.98 5.52
N ILE A 156 -4.32 -9.21 4.31
CA ILE A 156 -3.20 -10.09 4.05
C ILE A 156 -1.93 -9.28 4.19
N TYR A 157 -0.91 -9.83 4.84
CA TYR A 157 0.32 -9.11 5.10
C TYR A 157 1.55 -10.03 5.09
N SER A 158 2.72 -9.43 4.91
CA SER A 158 4.01 -10.09 5.06
C SER A 158 4.39 -10.16 6.54
N HIS A 159 4.74 -11.35 7.01
CA HIS A 159 5.38 -11.58 8.31
C HIS A 159 6.82 -12.02 8.07
N SER A 160 7.79 -11.31 8.66
CA SER A 160 9.21 -11.49 8.30
C SER A 160 9.80 -12.86 8.69
N GLU A 161 9.15 -13.61 9.58
CA GLU A 161 9.60 -14.93 10.04
C GLU A 161 8.66 -16.08 9.65
N GLU A 162 7.37 -15.81 9.35
CA GLU A 162 6.37 -16.83 9.11
C GLU A 162 5.73 -16.77 7.72
N GLY A 163 6.08 -15.81 6.87
CA GLY A 163 5.61 -15.71 5.48
C GLY A 163 4.37 -14.84 5.28
N LEU A 164 3.34 -15.33 4.57
CA LEU A 164 2.08 -14.61 4.39
C LEU A 164 1.06 -15.00 5.46
N LYS A 165 0.47 -13.98 6.06
CA LYS A 165 -0.60 -14.16 7.07
C LYS A 165 -1.81 -13.29 6.72
N ALA A 166 -2.95 -13.64 7.28
CA ALA A 166 -4.17 -12.84 7.23
C ALA A 166 -4.67 -12.53 8.63
N VAL A 167 -5.24 -11.34 8.81
CA VAL A 167 -5.90 -10.93 10.04
C VAL A 167 -7.24 -10.27 9.72
N ALA A 168 -8.26 -10.47 10.57
CA ALA A 168 -9.53 -9.79 10.42
C ALA A 168 -9.38 -8.28 10.52
N SER A 169 -9.98 -7.53 9.59
CA SER A 169 -9.85 -6.08 9.52
C SER A 169 -10.42 -5.37 10.76
N ASN A 170 -11.42 -5.97 11.39
CA ASN A 170 -12.03 -5.49 12.63
C ASN A 170 -11.24 -5.86 13.90
N GLY A 171 -10.20 -6.71 13.79
CA GLY A 171 -9.35 -7.12 14.90
C GLY A 171 -9.99 -8.12 15.87
N THR A 172 -11.05 -8.81 15.47
CA THR A 172 -11.77 -9.77 16.35
C THR A 172 -11.15 -11.16 16.36
N GLU A 173 -10.27 -11.49 15.42
CA GLU A 173 -9.68 -12.81 15.25
C GLU A 173 -8.15 -12.75 15.28
N LEU A 174 -7.53 -13.85 15.72
CA LEU A 174 -6.08 -13.99 15.67
C LEU A 174 -5.60 -14.18 14.23
N PRO A 175 -4.36 -13.74 13.91
CA PRO A 175 -3.78 -13.95 12.59
C PRO A 175 -3.66 -15.44 12.22
N VAL A 176 -3.93 -15.75 10.93
CA VAL A 176 -3.81 -17.08 10.36
C VAL A 176 -2.70 -17.08 9.32
N THR A 177 -1.84 -18.12 9.31
CA THR A 177 -0.80 -18.28 8.28
C THR A 177 -1.42 -18.86 7.01
N LEU A 178 -1.21 -18.17 5.88
CA LEU A 178 -1.68 -18.59 4.55
C LEU A 178 -0.57 -19.32 3.76
N PHE A 179 0.65 -18.84 3.88
CA PHE A 179 1.83 -19.43 3.21
C PHE A 179 3.03 -19.32 4.14
N GLU A 180 3.52 -20.48 4.62
CA GLU A 180 4.63 -20.55 5.58
C GLU A 180 5.98 -20.51 4.86
N THR A 181 6.81 -19.54 5.24
CA THR A 181 8.19 -19.40 4.77
C THR A 181 8.98 -18.46 5.67
N THR A 182 10.30 -18.69 5.78
CA THR A 182 11.25 -17.74 6.41
C THR A 182 11.91 -16.82 5.40
N ASP A 183 11.70 -17.08 4.10
CA ASP A 183 12.17 -16.18 3.05
C ASP A 183 11.29 -14.93 2.98
N ARG A 184 11.88 -13.87 2.42
CA ARG A 184 11.13 -12.65 2.17
C ARG A 184 9.97 -12.90 1.22
N VAL A 185 8.77 -12.48 1.62
CA VAL A 185 7.55 -12.53 0.81
C VAL A 185 6.88 -11.16 0.79
N ARG A 186 6.29 -10.78 -0.34
CA ARG A 186 5.60 -9.49 -0.47
C ARG A 186 4.27 -9.68 -1.20
N PRO A 187 3.13 -9.49 -0.53
CA PRO A 187 1.85 -9.45 -1.20
C PRO A 187 1.69 -8.13 -1.96
N TYR A 188 1.05 -8.17 -3.11
CA TYR A 188 0.78 -7.02 -3.98
C TYR A 188 -0.70 -6.73 -4.13
N SER A 189 -1.51 -7.77 -4.39
CA SER A 189 -2.94 -7.64 -4.60
C SER A 189 -3.66 -8.97 -4.34
N VAL A 190 -4.98 -8.86 -4.17
CA VAL A 190 -5.88 -10.02 -4.10
C VAL A 190 -6.90 -9.88 -5.22
N SER A 191 -7.08 -10.95 -6.01
CA SER A 191 -8.08 -10.97 -7.09
C SER A 191 -9.50 -11.04 -6.52
N PRO A 192 -10.54 -10.71 -7.31
CA PRO A 192 -11.93 -10.87 -6.87
C PRO A 192 -12.30 -12.30 -6.45
N ASN A 193 -11.55 -13.30 -6.93
CA ASN A 193 -11.75 -14.71 -6.58
C ASN A 193 -10.94 -15.16 -5.35
N GLY A 194 -10.19 -14.23 -4.72
CA GLY A 194 -9.37 -14.52 -3.53
C GLY A 194 -7.95 -15.02 -3.82
N GLU A 195 -7.50 -15.02 -5.08
CA GLU A 195 -6.13 -15.37 -5.44
C GLU A 195 -5.18 -14.24 -5.02
N ILE A 196 -4.04 -14.59 -4.44
CA ILE A 196 -3.07 -13.63 -3.91
C ILE A 196 -1.88 -13.55 -4.85
N LEU A 197 -1.65 -12.37 -5.43
CA LEU A 197 -0.42 -12.09 -6.17
C LEU A 197 0.67 -11.67 -5.18
N PHE A 198 1.78 -12.41 -5.16
CA PHE A 198 2.91 -12.11 -4.28
C PHE A 198 4.24 -12.50 -4.92
N ASP A 199 5.34 -11.91 -4.46
CA ASP A 199 6.68 -12.42 -4.75
C ASP A 199 7.28 -13.15 -3.53
N TRP A 200 8.16 -14.09 -3.81
CA TRP A 200 8.83 -14.91 -2.81
C TRP A 200 10.22 -15.32 -3.26
N GLY A 201 11.13 -15.44 -2.31
CA GLY A 201 12.48 -15.97 -2.51
C GLY A 201 13.53 -14.93 -2.87
N SER A 202 14.76 -15.43 -3.14
CA SER A 202 15.91 -14.61 -3.57
C SER A 202 16.69 -15.33 -4.67
N PRO A 203 16.70 -14.86 -5.95
CA PRO A 203 15.96 -13.69 -6.45
C PRO A 203 14.44 -13.87 -6.39
N PRO A 204 13.67 -12.80 -6.21
CA PRO A 204 12.23 -12.90 -6.07
C PRO A 204 11.56 -13.39 -7.35
N ARG A 205 10.54 -14.25 -7.20
CA ARG A 205 9.67 -14.72 -8.29
C ARG A 205 8.23 -14.37 -7.95
N ILE A 206 7.43 -14.09 -8.96
CA ILE A 206 6.01 -13.77 -8.82
C ILE A 206 5.20 -15.06 -8.79
N TYR A 207 4.27 -15.16 -7.85
CA TYR A 207 3.34 -16.26 -7.65
C TYR A 207 1.91 -15.74 -7.55
N VAL A 208 0.96 -16.61 -7.93
CA VAL A 208 -0.49 -16.39 -7.82
C VAL A 208 -1.10 -17.53 -7.05
#